data_5c14c29bf32eeb9fd899ae2fefea9c9f
#
_entry.id   5c14c29bf32eeb9fd899ae2fefea9c9f
#
_cell.length_a   1.000
_cell.length_b   1.000
_cell.length_c   1.000
_cell.angle_alpha   90.00
_cell.angle_beta   90.00
_cell.angle_gamma   90.00
#
_symmetry.space_group_name_H-M   'P 1'
#
loop_
_entity.id
_entity.type
_entity.pdbx_description
1 polymer ?
#
loop_
_entity_poly.entity_id
_entity_poly.type
_entity_poly.pdbx_seq_one_letter_code
_entity_poly.pdbx_strand_id
1 'polypeptide(L)'
;MIHLGFLLHIYQPPNQFDDVLAKVVEECYRPLLKMVNSKSNASFTFNVNWSLTEKLIQSGYPDVIDSLRLALKNNRIEITGTSAYHAILPLIPRTEQVRQILLNYEKSRNVFGEAYQPRGFFPPEMAFGHEIIETIKDLGYKWTITDDIPFTCLHSEVPYNYIATVDGLPVFLRSNHWSNKISLLTDESGKKFSGKTIAEWLIDDMSGWFGGKDGYIILAMDGETFGHHIKGYIELFLEQFLNEIDRHPDKIRMDHLSDLLEHFPRQEAEVPPGSWSTSPEDFWEGNFFPLWKNKYNEAHNLLWALTDLALQAVNKLHERLDKSLNSCTFWWTAVKPEEASPITFSGIEMLMDVIRQSDPQSLPMALEIRSSLERLMAYRASMQIAPEEQVAMDLQW
;
A
#
# COMPACT_ATOMS: atom_id res chain seq x y z
N MET A 1 5.95 -27.66 4.18
CA MET A 1 4.68 -26.89 4.14
C MET A 1 4.95 -25.49 3.62
N ILE A 2 4.16 -25.01 2.70
CA ILE A 2 4.19 -23.61 2.27
C ILE A 2 3.22 -22.81 3.14
N HIS A 3 3.72 -21.78 3.82
CA HIS A 3 2.93 -20.84 4.60
C HIS A 3 2.68 -19.59 3.74
N LEU A 4 1.45 -19.37 3.32
CA LEU A 4 1.09 -18.27 2.44
C LEU A 4 0.48 -17.12 3.24
N GLY A 5 1.19 -16.01 3.34
CA GLY A 5 0.63 -14.74 3.77
C GLY A 5 0.02 -14.00 2.57
N PHE A 6 -1.25 -13.58 2.67
CA PHE A 6 -1.89 -12.80 1.62
C PHE A 6 -2.44 -11.49 2.18
N LEU A 7 -1.73 -10.40 1.85
CA LEU A 7 -2.09 -9.06 2.29
C LEU A 7 -2.82 -8.31 1.17
N LEU A 8 -3.97 -7.74 1.50
CA LEU A 8 -4.73 -6.85 0.62
C LEU A 8 -4.73 -5.43 1.19
N HIS A 9 -4.19 -4.51 0.41
CA HIS A 9 -4.27 -3.08 0.68
C HIS A 9 -5.55 -2.53 0.08
N ILE A 10 -6.42 -1.92 0.89
CA ILE A 10 -7.60 -1.20 0.42
C ILE A 10 -7.54 0.25 0.89
N TYR A 11 -7.60 1.16 -0.07
CA TYR A 11 -7.37 2.57 0.18
C TYR A 11 -8.14 3.46 -0.81
N GLN A 12 -8.60 4.59 -0.30
CA GLN A 12 -9.05 5.71 -1.14
C GLN A 12 -8.56 7.02 -0.52
N PRO A 13 -8.03 7.96 -1.33
CA PRO A 13 -7.52 9.22 -0.82
C PRO A 13 -8.64 10.11 -0.25
N PRO A 14 -8.33 11.01 0.67
CA PRO A 14 -9.34 11.85 1.33
C PRO A 14 -10.13 12.74 0.37
N ASN A 15 -9.55 13.08 -0.77
CA ASN A 15 -10.16 13.90 -1.82
C ASN A 15 -10.73 13.08 -2.99
N GLN A 16 -10.90 11.75 -2.84
CA GLN A 16 -11.52 10.91 -3.86
C GLN A 16 -12.94 11.36 -4.18
N PHE A 17 -13.30 11.31 -5.46
CA PHE A 17 -14.66 11.62 -5.92
C PHE A 17 -15.67 10.56 -5.46
N ASP A 18 -16.87 11.00 -5.10
CA ASP A 18 -17.89 10.10 -4.55
C ASP A 18 -18.42 9.07 -5.57
N ASP A 19 -18.46 9.42 -6.85
CA ASP A 19 -18.84 8.51 -7.93
C ASP A 19 -17.79 7.40 -8.15
N VAL A 20 -16.50 7.74 -8.02
CA VAL A 20 -15.42 6.75 -8.06
C VAL A 20 -15.51 5.83 -6.86
N LEU A 21 -15.68 6.37 -5.64
CA LEU A 21 -15.85 5.56 -4.45
C LEU A 21 -17.06 4.62 -4.59
N ALA A 22 -18.20 5.13 -5.05
CA ALA A 22 -19.41 4.32 -5.26
C ALA A 22 -19.12 3.14 -6.19
N LYS A 23 -18.40 3.39 -7.29
CA LYS A 23 -18.00 2.35 -8.24
C LYS A 23 -17.09 1.31 -7.61
N VAL A 24 -16.07 1.73 -6.86
CA VAL A 24 -15.15 0.81 -6.16
C VAL A 24 -15.89 -0.05 -5.12
N VAL A 25 -16.83 0.54 -4.38
CA VAL A 25 -17.66 -0.19 -3.41
C VAL A 25 -18.44 -1.31 -4.09
N GLU A 26 -19.11 -1.02 -5.21
CA GLU A 26 -19.92 -2.01 -5.93
C GLU A 26 -19.07 -3.07 -6.64
N GLU A 27 -17.98 -2.67 -7.26
CA GLU A 27 -17.17 -3.54 -8.11
C GLU A 27 -16.18 -4.39 -7.31
N CYS A 28 -15.72 -3.88 -6.15
CA CYS A 28 -14.67 -4.52 -5.35
C CYS A 28 -15.10 -4.78 -3.90
N TYR A 29 -15.31 -3.75 -3.06
CA TYR A 29 -15.36 -3.95 -1.62
C TYR A 29 -16.49 -4.87 -1.16
N ARG A 30 -17.72 -4.70 -1.69
CA ARG A 30 -18.85 -5.58 -1.35
C ARG A 30 -18.62 -7.03 -1.79
N PRO A 31 -18.31 -7.32 -3.07
CA PRO A 31 -18.09 -8.69 -3.50
C PRO A 31 -16.85 -9.33 -2.87
N LEU A 32 -15.75 -8.59 -2.67
CA LEU A 32 -14.54 -9.07 -2.00
C LEU A 32 -14.85 -9.51 -0.57
N LEU A 33 -15.48 -8.63 0.23
CA LEU A 33 -15.80 -8.93 1.62
C LEU A 33 -16.87 -10.02 1.76
N LYS A 34 -17.82 -10.11 0.83
CA LYS A 34 -18.76 -11.23 0.74
C LYS A 34 -18.02 -12.55 0.53
N MET A 35 -17.08 -12.58 -0.40
CA MET A 35 -16.24 -13.77 -0.66
C MET A 35 -15.41 -14.14 0.57
N VAL A 36 -14.67 -13.20 1.17
CA VAL A 36 -13.85 -13.42 2.39
C VAL A 36 -14.70 -13.99 3.52
N ASN A 37 -15.86 -13.41 3.80
CA ASN A 37 -16.76 -13.88 4.85
C ASN A 37 -17.38 -15.26 4.57
N SER A 38 -17.47 -15.68 3.32
CA SER A 38 -18.04 -16.99 2.93
C SER A 38 -17.04 -18.15 3.06
N LYS A 39 -15.72 -17.88 3.10
CA LYS A 39 -14.67 -18.90 3.11
C LYS A 39 -14.22 -19.22 4.54
N SER A 40 -14.37 -20.48 4.97
CA SER A 40 -14.03 -20.89 6.35
C SER A 40 -12.53 -20.91 6.65
N ASN A 41 -11.71 -21.04 5.65
CA ASN A 41 -10.25 -21.14 5.69
C ASN A 41 -9.53 -19.90 5.14
N ALA A 42 -10.23 -18.82 4.86
CA ALA A 42 -9.61 -17.56 4.52
C ALA A 42 -8.88 -16.96 5.74
N SER A 43 -7.60 -16.67 5.59
CA SER A 43 -6.76 -16.00 6.58
C SER A 43 -6.00 -14.89 5.88
N PHE A 44 -6.68 -13.78 5.61
CA PHE A 44 -6.08 -12.63 4.96
C PHE A 44 -5.54 -11.62 5.96
N THR A 45 -4.48 -10.92 5.58
CA THR A 45 -4.07 -9.70 6.25
C THR A 45 -4.58 -8.51 5.43
N PHE A 46 -5.34 -7.61 6.05
CA PHE A 46 -5.85 -6.41 5.38
C PHE A 46 -5.12 -5.17 5.90
N ASN A 47 -4.75 -4.30 5.00
CA ASN A 47 -4.42 -2.92 5.32
C ASN A 47 -5.63 -2.04 4.99
N VAL A 48 -6.19 -1.40 6.02
CA VAL A 48 -7.33 -0.48 5.91
C VAL A 48 -6.99 0.77 6.68
N ASN A 49 -6.86 1.90 6.01
CA ASN A 49 -6.55 3.14 6.68
C ASN A 49 -7.79 3.97 7.04
N TRP A 50 -7.59 4.96 7.89
CA TRP A 50 -8.66 5.84 8.31
C TRP A 50 -9.27 6.63 7.14
N SER A 51 -8.47 7.07 6.16
CA SER A 51 -8.96 7.80 5.00
C SER A 51 -10.12 7.07 4.29
N LEU A 52 -9.94 5.77 3.98
CA LEU A 52 -11.01 4.97 3.40
C LEU A 52 -12.18 4.81 4.36
N THR A 53 -11.91 4.49 5.63
CA THR A 53 -12.96 4.27 6.64
C THR A 53 -13.81 5.54 6.84
N GLU A 54 -13.16 6.70 6.93
CA GLU A 54 -13.85 8.00 7.03
C GLU A 54 -14.75 8.25 5.82
N LYS A 55 -14.24 8.01 4.61
CA LYS A 55 -15.02 8.18 3.38
C LYS A 55 -16.22 7.23 3.30
N LEU A 56 -16.06 5.96 3.67
CA LEU A 56 -17.18 5.01 3.70
C LEU A 56 -18.27 5.45 4.67
N ILE A 57 -17.90 6.00 5.83
CA ILE A 57 -18.86 6.55 6.81
C ILE A 57 -19.57 7.78 6.23
N GLN A 58 -18.81 8.73 5.70
CA GLN A 58 -19.36 10.00 5.18
C GLN A 58 -20.27 9.78 3.96
N SER A 59 -19.94 8.83 3.09
CA SER A 59 -20.69 8.53 1.88
C SER A 59 -21.80 7.49 2.08
N GLY A 60 -22.02 7.02 3.34
CA GLY A 60 -23.16 6.17 3.68
C GLY A 60 -23.05 4.70 3.27
N TYR A 61 -21.86 4.10 3.41
CA TYR A 61 -21.59 2.68 3.17
C TYR A 61 -21.32 1.88 4.47
N PRO A 62 -22.25 1.87 5.45
CA PRO A 62 -22.04 1.14 6.70
C PRO A 62 -21.96 -0.37 6.51
N ASP A 63 -22.57 -0.92 5.47
CA ASP A 63 -22.55 -2.34 5.12
C ASP A 63 -21.14 -2.86 4.81
N VAL A 64 -20.27 -2.03 4.20
CA VAL A 64 -18.86 -2.37 3.97
C VAL A 64 -18.11 -2.46 5.30
N ILE A 65 -18.34 -1.49 6.19
CA ILE A 65 -17.74 -1.47 7.53
C ILE A 65 -18.23 -2.65 8.38
N ASP A 66 -19.51 -2.97 8.33
CA ASP A 66 -20.06 -4.12 9.05
C ASP A 66 -19.52 -5.45 8.51
N SER A 67 -19.28 -5.54 7.20
CA SER A 67 -18.64 -6.71 6.58
C SER A 67 -17.18 -6.87 7.00
N LEU A 68 -16.43 -5.77 7.15
CA LEU A 68 -15.07 -5.80 7.73
C LEU A 68 -15.09 -6.22 9.20
N ARG A 69 -16.00 -5.69 10.01
CA ARG A 69 -16.20 -6.11 11.41
C ARG A 69 -16.51 -7.59 11.54
N LEU A 70 -17.37 -8.11 10.66
CA LEU A 70 -17.72 -9.53 10.63
C LEU A 70 -16.50 -10.39 10.30
N ALA A 71 -15.70 -10.00 9.30
CA ALA A 71 -14.49 -10.71 8.91
C ALA A 71 -13.44 -10.73 10.05
N LEU A 72 -13.24 -9.60 10.73
CA LEU A 72 -12.39 -9.51 11.93
C LEU A 72 -12.88 -10.42 13.05
N LYS A 73 -14.18 -10.33 13.40
CA LYS A 73 -14.76 -11.11 14.48
C LYS A 73 -14.65 -12.62 14.24
N ASN A 74 -14.74 -13.04 13.00
CA ASN A 74 -14.64 -14.44 12.59
C ASN A 74 -13.20 -14.89 12.29
N ASN A 75 -12.21 -14.06 12.57
CA ASN A 75 -10.79 -14.30 12.29
C ASN A 75 -10.51 -14.68 10.83
N ARG A 76 -11.28 -14.10 9.89
CA ARG A 76 -11.04 -14.22 8.45
C ARG A 76 -9.99 -13.24 7.98
N ILE A 77 -9.87 -12.13 8.68
CA ILE A 77 -8.86 -11.11 8.45
C ILE A 77 -8.20 -10.70 9.77
N GLU A 78 -6.94 -10.33 9.71
CA GLU A 78 -6.34 -9.38 10.63
C GLU A 78 -6.23 -8.02 9.93
N ILE A 79 -6.24 -6.91 10.66
CA ILE A 79 -6.00 -5.57 10.10
C ILE A 79 -4.70 -5.03 10.66
N THR A 80 -3.84 -4.49 9.79
CA THR A 80 -2.56 -3.86 10.16
C THR A 80 -2.76 -2.44 10.70
N GLY A 81 -1.78 -1.95 11.47
CA GLY A 81 -1.58 -0.52 11.66
C GLY A 81 -1.04 0.12 10.38
N THR A 82 -1.26 1.42 10.25
CA THR A 82 -0.75 2.23 9.13
C THR A 82 -0.90 3.73 9.47
N SER A 83 -0.53 4.64 8.55
CA SER A 83 -0.85 6.06 8.70
C SER A 83 -2.30 6.36 8.32
N ALA A 84 -2.92 7.35 8.98
CA ALA A 84 -4.35 7.66 8.82
C ALA A 84 -4.71 8.06 7.38
N TYR A 85 -3.91 8.90 6.76
CA TYR A 85 -4.15 9.44 5.43
C TYR A 85 -3.05 9.06 4.43
N HIS A 86 -2.45 7.89 4.63
CA HIS A 86 -1.53 7.29 3.66
C HIS A 86 -0.28 8.14 3.34
N ALA A 87 0.26 8.84 4.35
CA ALA A 87 1.49 9.62 4.20
C ALA A 87 2.70 8.69 4.02
N ILE A 88 3.66 9.08 3.17
CA ILE A 88 4.94 8.37 2.99
C ILE A 88 5.84 8.64 4.21
N LEU A 89 5.75 7.76 5.20
CA LEU A 89 6.32 7.98 6.52
C LEU A 89 7.82 8.26 6.55
N PRO A 90 8.69 7.56 5.76
CA PRO A 90 10.12 7.87 5.75
C PRO A 90 10.46 9.29 5.31
N LEU A 91 9.53 9.99 4.66
CA LEU A 91 9.73 11.31 4.08
C LEU A 91 9.19 12.47 4.93
N ILE A 92 8.59 12.17 6.09
CA ILE A 92 8.00 13.18 6.99
C ILE A 92 8.65 13.10 8.38
N PRO A 93 8.62 14.21 9.16
CA PRO A 93 9.19 14.23 10.51
C PRO A 93 8.55 13.18 11.44
N ARG A 94 9.35 12.63 12.36
CA ARG A 94 8.90 11.59 13.31
C ARG A 94 7.66 12.00 14.11
N THR A 95 7.54 13.26 14.48
CA THR A 95 6.37 13.80 15.18
C THR A 95 5.08 13.59 14.36
N GLU A 96 5.15 13.79 13.05
CA GLU A 96 4.04 13.57 12.13
C GLU A 96 3.81 12.09 11.87
N GLN A 97 4.87 11.26 11.79
CA GLN A 97 4.73 9.80 11.71
C GLN A 97 3.91 9.28 12.89
N VAL A 98 4.31 9.62 14.12
CA VAL A 98 3.62 9.19 15.35
C VAL A 98 2.17 9.66 15.34
N ARG A 99 1.92 10.91 14.98
CA ARG A 99 0.58 11.48 14.96
C ARG A 99 -0.34 10.79 13.97
N GLN A 100 0.11 10.56 12.73
CA GLN A 100 -0.62 9.84 11.69
C GLN A 100 -0.96 8.41 12.11
N ILE A 101 -0.02 7.71 12.74
CA ILE A 101 -0.21 6.33 13.19
C ILE A 101 -1.21 6.26 14.35
N LEU A 102 -1.06 7.12 15.36
CA LEU A 102 -1.97 7.18 16.50
C LEU A 102 -3.39 7.58 16.08
N LEU A 103 -3.52 8.54 15.16
CA LEU A 103 -4.81 8.95 14.62
C LEU A 103 -5.51 7.76 13.93
N ASN A 104 -4.78 6.99 13.10
CA ASN A 104 -5.32 5.79 12.48
C ASN A 104 -5.79 4.77 13.52
N TYR A 105 -4.95 4.51 14.52
CA TYR A 105 -5.27 3.55 15.58
C TYR A 105 -6.52 3.95 16.36
N GLU A 106 -6.59 5.19 16.86
CA GLU A 106 -7.72 5.68 17.66
C GLU A 106 -9.04 5.66 16.87
N LYS A 107 -9.02 6.16 15.64
CA LYS A 107 -10.22 6.22 14.80
C LYS A 107 -10.69 4.84 14.39
N SER A 108 -9.78 3.97 13.96
CA SER A 108 -10.11 2.59 13.58
C SER A 108 -10.59 1.78 14.78
N ARG A 109 -9.99 1.96 15.97
CA ARG A 109 -10.44 1.32 17.20
C ARG A 109 -11.88 1.72 17.57
N ASN A 110 -12.24 2.98 17.38
CA ASN A 110 -13.61 3.46 17.62
C ASN A 110 -14.63 2.82 16.65
N VAL A 111 -14.21 2.56 15.40
CA VAL A 111 -15.10 1.96 14.39
C VAL A 111 -15.14 0.45 14.52
N PHE A 112 -14.01 -0.23 14.60
CA PHE A 112 -13.94 -1.70 14.59
C PHE A 112 -14.01 -2.34 15.98
N GLY A 113 -13.97 -1.53 17.04
CA GLY A 113 -14.10 -1.99 18.42
C GLY A 113 -12.88 -2.81 18.90
N GLU A 114 -13.12 -3.69 19.88
CA GLU A 114 -12.05 -4.47 20.52
C GLU A 114 -11.39 -5.51 19.61
N ALA A 115 -12.03 -5.87 18.53
CA ALA A 115 -11.45 -6.78 17.54
C ALA A 115 -10.28 -6.13 16.76
N TYR A 116 -10.20 -4.81 16.71
CA TYR A 116 -9.07 -4.10 16.10
C TYR A 116 -7.88 -4.07 17.05
N GLN A 117 -6.97 -5.01 16.86
CA GLN A 117 -5.72 -5.16 17.62
C GLN A 117 -4.55 -5.40 16.65
N PRO A 118 -4.11 -4.37 15.93
CA PRO A 118 -3.08 -4.53 14.91
C PRO A 118 -1.75 -4.94 15.54
N ARG A 119 -1.23 -6.11 15.16
CA ARG A 119 0.10 -6.58 15.54
C ARG A 119 1.16 -6.10 14.56
N GLY A 120 0.83 -6.03 13.29
CA GLY A 120 1.71 -5.60 12.22
C GLY A 120 1.48 -4.18 11.76
N PHE A 121 2.47 -3.62 11.09
CA PHE A 121 2.45 -2.29 10.52
C PHE A 121 2.69 -2.34 9.01
N PHE A 122 1.77 -1.79 8.24
CA PHE A 122 1.91 -1.59 6.81
C PHE A 122 2.28 -0.11 6.55
N PRO A 123 3.53 0.18 6.18
CA PRO A 123 3.87 1.53 5.76
C PRO A 123 3.19 1.81 4.41
N PRO A 124 2.54 2.97 4.24
CA PRO A 124 1.95 3.34 2.96
C PRO A 124 2.92 3.12 1.81
N GLU A 125 2.42 2.52 0.71
CA GLU A 125 3.19 2.17 -0.49
C GLU A 125 4.35 1.18 -0.22
N MET A 126 4.30 0.46 0.92
CA MET A 126 5.42 -0.31 1.44
C MET A 126 6.72 0.50 1.53
N ALA A 127 6.59 1.82 1.66
CA ALA A 127 7.72 2.73 1.78
C ALA A 127 8.43 2.50 3.13
N PHE A 128 9.49 1.70 3.07
CA PHE A 128 10.33 1.33 4.21
C PHE A 128 11.61 2.14 4.20
N GLY A 129 12.05 2.53 5.38
CA GLY A 129 13.33 3.17 5.65
C GLY A 129 13.65 3.06 7.13
N HIS A 130 14.91 3.22 7.50
CA HIS A 130 15.34 3.14 8.90
C HIS A 130 14.67 4.21 9.78
N GLU A 131 14.22 5.31 9.18
CA GLU A 131 13.56 6.45 9.84
C GLU A 131 12.23 6.06 10.53
N ILE A 132 11.58 4.98 10.10
CA ILE A 132 10.29 4.56 10.67
C ILE A 132 10.42 3.43 11.69
N ILE A 133 11.57 2.76 11.79
CA ILE A 133 11.75 1.57 12.64
C ILE A 133 11.49 1.88 14.11
N GLU A 134 12.14 2.91 14.63
CA GLU A 134 11.98 3.33 16.01
C GLU A 134 10.52 3.72 16.31
N THR A 135 9.89 4.46 15.40
CA THR A 135 8.48 4.86 15.54
C THR A 135 7.55 3.64 15.63
N ILE A 136 7.73 2.66 14.74
CA ILE A 136 6.91 1.43 14.70
C ILE A 136 7.10 0.62 15.99
N LYS A 137 8.35 0.47 16.47
CA LYS A 137 8.68 -0.25 17.72
C LYS A 137 8.09 0.43 18.94
N ASP A 138 8.27 1.74 19.08
CA ASP A 138 7.79 2.52 20.21
C ASP A 138 6.27 2.50 20.33
N LEU A 139 5.56 2.43 19.19
CA LEU A 139 4.11 2.27 19.15
C LEU A 139 3.64 0.82 19.35
N GLY A 140 4.56 -0.12 19.57
CA GLY A 140 4.28 -1.48 20.02
C GLY A 140 3.98 -2.49 18.92
N TYR A 141 4.13 -2.14 17.64
CA TYR A 141 3.97 -3.08 16.54
C TYR A 141 5.06 -4.15 16.55
N LYS A 142 4.73 -5.35 16.09
CA LYS A 142 5.57 -6.55 16.19
C LYS A 142 6.29 -6.88 14.90
N TRP A 143 5.86 -6.33 13.78
CA TRP A 143 6.44 -6.52 12.46
C TRP A 143 6.04 -5.38 11.52
N THR A 144 6.82 -5.22 10.46
CA THR A 144 6.49 -4.40 9.30
C THR A 144 6.76 -5.18 8.03
N ILE A 145 6.47 -4.56 6.87
CA ILE A 145 6.62 -5.19 5.56
C ILE A 145 7.20 -4.20 4.55
N THR A 146 7.98 -4.71 3.61
CA THR A 146 8.43 -3.99 2.42
C THR A 146 8.52 -4.93 1.22
N ASP A 147 8.93 -4.44 0.05
CA ASP A 147 9.14 -5.25 -1.15
C ASP A 147 10.48 -6.00 -1.12
N ASP A 148 10.57 -7.13 -1.80
CA ASP A 148 11.78 -7.95 -1.86
C ASP A 148 12.83 -7.42 -2.86
N ILE A 149 12.47 -6.54 -3.80
CA ILE A 149 13.41 -6.02 -4.80
C ILE A 149 14.59 -5.27 -4.15
N PRO A 150 14.40 -4.29 -3.25
CA PRO A 150 15.53 -3.66 -2.56
C PRO A 150 16.40 -4.65 -1.79
N PHE A 151 15.80 -5.66 -1.15
CA PHE A 151 16.53 -6.70 -0.44
C PHE A 151 17.41 -7.53 -1.38
N THR A 152 16.88 -7.97 -2.51
CA THR A 152 17.61 -8.77 -3.51
C THR A 152 18.71 -7.99 -4.23
N CYS A 153 18.68 -6.66 -4.21
CA CYS A 153 19.80 -5.85 -4.68
C CYS A 153 21.06 -5.98 -3.80
N LEU A 154 20.90 -6.28 -2.50
CA LEU A 154 22.02 -6.50 -1.57
C LEU A 154 22.31 -7.97 -1.30
N HIS A 155 21.29 -8.83 -1.39
CA HIS A 155 21.36 -10.23 -1.06
C HIS A 155 21.03 -11.10 -2.28
N SER A 156 21.65 -12.26 -2.40
CA SER A 156 21.45 -13.13 -3.55
C SER A 156 20.07 -13.81 -3.57
N GLU A 157 19.43 -13.97 -2.41
CA GLU A 157 18.19 -14.74 -2.26
C GLU A 157 17.28 -14.14 -1.20
N VAL A 158 15.95 -14.27 -1.40
CA VAL A 158 14.95 -13.93 -0.39
C VAL A 158 14.90 -15.03 0.68
N PRO A 159 14.88 -14.69 1.98
CA PRO A 159 14.82 -15.66 3.06
C PRO A 159 13.38 -16.18 3.24
N TYR A 160 13.04 -17.30 2.64
CA TYR A 160 11.73 -17.92 2.80
C TYR A 160 11.61 -18.82 4.04
N ASN A 161 12.69 -19.04 4.82
CA ASN A 161 12.76 -19.92 5.97
C ASN A 161 13.13 -19.22 7.29
N TYR A 162 13.35 -17.91 7.24
CA TYR A 162 13.49 -17.04 8.41
C TYR A 162 12.96 -15.64 8.09
N ILE A 163 12.59 -14.89 9.12
CA ILE A 163 12.11 -13.51 9.00
C ILE A 163 13.28 -12.57 9.27
N ALA A 164 13.60 -11.69 8.31
CA ALA A 164 14.63 -10.67 8.50
C ALA A 164 14.24 -9.74 9.65
N THR A 165 15.21 -9.30 10.43
CA THR A 165 15.01 -8.29 11.47
C THR A 165 15.98 -7.12 11.28
N VAL A 166 15.49 -5.91 11.55
CA VAL A 166 16.30 -4.70 11.58
C VAL A 166 16.09 -4.05 12.94
N ASP A 167 17.17 -3.88 13.69
CA ASP A 167 17.11 -3.39 15.09
C ASP A 167 16.11 -4.18 15.95
N GLY A 168 16.01 -5.48 15.70
CA GLY A 168 15.08 -6.38 16.38
C GLY A 168 13.62 -6.30 15.93
N LEU A 169 13.25 -5.44 14.98
CA LEU A 169 11.93 -5.40 14.37
C LEU A 169 11.87 -6.40 13.20
N PRO A 170 10.97 -7.39 13.22
CA PRO A 170 10.71 -8.27 12.08
C PRO A 170 10.21 -7.47 10.87
N VAL A 171 10.83 -7.71 9.72
CA VAL A 171 10.50 -7.09 8.43
C VAL A 171 10.17 -8.20 7.44
N PHE A 172 8.91 -8.30 7.08
CA PHE A 172 8.48 -9.21 6.02
C PHE A 172 8.83 -8.66 4.64
N LEU A 173 9.14 -9.56 3.72
CA LEU A 173 9.42 -9.24 2.32
C LEU A 173 8.27 -9.72 1.45
N ARG A 174 7.58 -8.78 0.78
CA ARG A 174 6.57 -9.10 -0.23
C ARG A 174 7.26 -9.73 -1.43
N SER A 175 6.77 -10.84 -1.92
CA SER A 175 7.23 -11.37 -3.19
C SER A 175 6.75 -10.50 -4.35
N ASN A 176 7.65 -9.68 -4.89
CA ASN A 176 7.38 -8.85 -6.07
C ASN A 176 6.97 -9.73 -7.26
N HIS A 177 7.76 -10.78 -7.53
CA HIS A 177 7.52 -11.69 -8.65
C HIS A 177 6.10 -12.28 -8.63
N TRP A 178 5.68 -12.89 -7.50
CA TRP A 178 4.39 -13.56 -7.43
C TRP A 178 3.22 -12.57 -7.33
N SER A 179 3.39 -11.48 -6.60
CA SER A 179 2.34 -10.46 -6.50
C SER A 179 2.07 -9.79 -7.85
N ASN A 180 3.13 -9.42 -8.58
CA ASN A 180 2.99 -8.81 -9.89
C ASN A 180 2.50 -9.82 -10.95
N LYS A 181 2.88 -11.09 -10.84
CA LYS A 181 2.33 -12.14 -11.71
C LYS A 181 0.81 -12.23 -11.63
N ILE A 182 0.24 -12.08 -10.43
CA ILE A 182 -1.21 -12.05 -10.23
C ILE A 182 -1.83 -10.80 -10.89
N SER A 183 -1.28 -9.64 -10.64
CA SER A 183 -1.86 -8.38 -11.09
C SER A 183 -1.64 -8.10 -12.58
N LEU A 184 -0.48 -8.48 -13.13
CA LEU A 184 -0.02 -8.04 -14.46
C LEU A 184 0.00 -9.12 -15.52
N LEU A 185 0.32 -10.38 -15.14
CA LEU A 185 0.54 -11.44 -16.13
C LEU A 185 -0.71 -11.74 -16.97
N THR A 186 -0.50 -11.81 -18.27
CA THR A 186 -1.51 -12.23 -19.26
C THR A 186 -0.92 -13.30 -20.18
N ASP A 187 -1.78 -14.08 -20.81
CA ASP A 187 -1.38 -14.97 -21.91
C ASP A 187 -1.11 -14.18 -23.21
N GLU A 188 -0.70 -14.87 -24.27
CA GLU A 188 -0.39 -14.28 -25.58
C GLU A 188 -1.59 -13.54 -26.21
N SER A 189 -2.81 -13.82 -25.77
CA SER A 189 -4.03 -13.13 -26.19
C SER A 189 -4.40 -11.91 -25.34
N GLY A 190 -3.58 -11.59 -24.31
CA GLY A 190 -3.84 -10.52 -23.35
C GLY A 190 -4.84 -10.90 -22.25
N LYS A 191 -5.20 -12.18 -22.11
CA LYS A 191 -6.15 -12.65 -21.09
C LYS A 191 -5.43 -13.02 -19.80
N LYS A 192 -6.02 -12.65 -18.65
CA LYS A 192 -5.52 -13.02 -17.32
C LYS A 192 -5.58 -14.53 -17.09
N PHE A 193 -4.56 -15.06 -16.41
CA PHE A 193 -4.57 -16.44 -15.94
C PHE A 193 -5.58 -16.64 -14.80
N SER A 194 -6.11 -17.88 -14.72
CA SER A 194 -7.03 -18.23 -13.63
C SER A 194 -6.30 -18.38 -12.30
N GLY A 195 -7.03 -18.15 -11.21
CA GLY A 195 -6.49 -18.36 -9.86
C GLY A 195 -6.00 -19.79 -9.63
N LYS A 196 -6.69 -20.78 -10.22
CA LYS A 196 -6.25 -22.18 -10.19
C LYS A 196 -4.86 -22.35 -10.79
N THR A 197 -4.64 -21.84 -12.01
CA THR A 197 -3.35 -21.94 -12.71
C THR A 197 -2.22 -21.32 -11.91
N ILE A 198 -2.46 -20.11 -11.36
CA ILE A 198 -1.45 -19.42 -10.56
C ILE A 198 -1.16 -20.16 -9.24
N ALA A 199 -2.18 -20.72 -8.59
CA ALA A 199 -1.99 -21.51 -7.37
C ALA A 199 -1.17 -22.79 -7.64
N GLU A 200 -1.47 -23.51 -8.72
CA GLU A 200 -0.70 -24.69 -9.14
C GLU A 200 0.77 -24.33 -9.38
N TRP A 201 1.05 -23.27 -10.12
CA TRP A 201 2.43 -22.81 -10.37
C TRP A 201 3.15 -22.40 -9.07
N LEU A 202 2.48 -21.66 -8.20
CA LEU A 202 3.06 -21.25 -6.93
C LEU A 202 3.40 -22.43 -6.04
N ILE A 203 2.50 -23.42 -5.94
CA ILE A 203 2.72 -24.64 -5.16
C ILE A 203 3.91 -25.43 -5.71
N ASP A 204 4.00 -25.59 -7.02
CA ASP A 204 5.08 -26.35 -7.65
C ASP A 204 6.43 -25.64 -7.48
N ASP A 205 6.51 -24.36 -7.77
CA ASP A 205 7.73 -23.57 -7.62
C ASP A 205 8.22 -23.57 -6.17
N MET A 206 7.33 -23.24 -5.21
CA MET A 206 7.71 -23.14 -3.80
C MET A 206 8.04 -24.50 -3.20
N SER A 207 7.36 -25.57 -3.62
CA SER A 207 7.70 -26.94 -3.20
C SER A 207 9.10 -27.35 -3.65
N GLY A 208 9.47 -26.97 -4.88
CA GLY A 208 10.80 -27.18 -5.43
C GLY A 208 11.85 -26.35 -4.67
N TRP A 209 11.57 -25.09 -4.44
CA TRP A 209 12.47 -24.17 -3.76
C TRP A 209 12.73 -24.56 -2.28
N PHE A 210 11.67 -24.97 -1.56
CA PHE A 210 11.81 -25.35 -0.15
C PHE A 210 12.42 -26.74 0.08
N GLY A 211 12.48 -27.59 -0.95
CA GLY A 211 13.14 -28.89 -0.89
C GLY A 211 12.59 -29.79 0.23
N GLY A 212 11.29 -29.74 0.50
CA GLY A 212 10.60 -30.52 1.52
C GLY A 212 10.69 -29.92 2.94
N LYS A 213 11.27 -28.73 3.12
CA LYS A 213 11.25 -27.97 4.37
C LYS A 213 10.05 -27.04 4.42
N ASP A 214 9.74 -26.52 5.60
CA ASP A 214 8.76 -25.45 5.74
C ASP A 214 9.36 -24.11 5.29
N GLY A 215 8.53 -23.32 4.60
CA GLY A 215 8.88 -21.98 4.16
C GLY A 215 7.64 -21.10 4.03
N TYR A 216 7.83 -19.79 3.97
CA TYR A 216 6.72 -18.87 3.78
C TYR A 216 6.91 -18.02 2.52
N ILE A 217 5.80 -17.53 1.98
CA ILE A 217 5.77 -16.55 0.91
C ILE A 217 4.67 -15.53 1.19
N ILE A 218 4.92 -14.27 0.85
CA ILE A 218 3.95 -13.19 1.07
C ILE A 218 3.56 -12.60 -0.28
N LEU A 219 2.26 -12.68 -0.57
CA LEU A 219 1.61 -11.94 -1.63
C LEU A 219 1.01 -10.67 -1.04
N ALA A 220 1.25 -9.54 -1.68
CA ALA A 220 0.61 -8.29 -1.27
C ALA A 220 0.35 -7.40 -2.48
N MET A 221 -0.86 -6.84 -2.55
CA MET A 221 -1.33 -6.00 -3.65
C MET A 221 -2.56 -5.20 -3.26
N ASP A 222 -2.98 -4.31 -4.15
CA ASP A 222 -4.23 -3.59 -3.98
C ASP A 222 -5.42 -4.54 -4.00
N GLY A 223 -6.31 -4.39 -3.03
CA GLY A 223 -7.57 -5.13 -3.01
C GLY A 223 -8.46 -4.76 -4.19
N GLU A 224 -8.36 -3.52 -4.67
CA GLU A 224 -9.06 -3.00 -5.84
C GLU A 224 -8.72 -3.75 -7.15
N THR A 225 -7.61 -4.46 -7.17
CA THR A 225 -7.28 -5.41 -8.26
C THR A 225 -8.41 -6.40 -8.48
N PHE A 226 -9.09 -6.82 -7.41
CA PHE A 226 -10.15 -7.82 -7.46
C PHE A 226 -11.53 -7.16 -7.68
N GLY A 227 -11.86 -6.90 -8.94
CA GLY A 227 -13.17 -6.43 -9.38
C GLY A 227 -13.19 -5.00 -9.92
N HIS A 228 -12.40 -4.07 -9.37
CA HIS A 228 -12.35 -2.70 -9.87
C HIS A 228 -11.32 -2.53 -10.99
N HIS A 229 -10.06 -2.83 -10.75
CA HIS A 229 -9.01 -2.76 -11.79
C HIS A 229 -9.20 -3.86 -12.83
N ILE A 230 -9.49 -5.09 -12.40
CA ILE A 230 -9.72 -6.23 -13.29
C ILE A 230 -11.12 -6.79 -13.05
N LYS A 231 -12.01 -6.56 -13.99
CA LYS A 231 -13.42 -6.99 -13.89
C LYS A 231 -13.54 -8.52 -13.78
N GLY A 232 -14.40 -9.00 -12.87
CA GLY A 232 -14.63 -10.43 -12.66
C GLY A 232 -13.46 -11.18 -12.04
N TYR A 233 -12.45 -10.48 -11.47
CA TYR A 233 -11.24 -11.12 -11.00
C TYR A 233 -11.41 -11.79 -9.63
N ILE A 234 -12.50 -11.51 -8.91
CA ILE A 234 -12.88 -12.26 -7.72
C ILE A 234 -13.19 -13.71 -8.12
N GLU A 235 -14.07 -13.93 -9.09
CA GLU A 235 -14.48 -15.25 -9.54
C GLU A 235 -13.41 -15.94 -10.40
N LEU A 236 -12.77 -15.20 -11.29
CA LEU A 236 -11.74 -15.73 -12.18
C LEU A 236 -10.46 -16.10 -11.42
N PHE A 237 -10.10 -15.30 -10.44
CA PHE A 237 -8.84 -15.49 -9.72
C PHE A 237 -9.07 -15.93 -8.28
N LEU A 238 -9.58 -15.05 -7.41
CA LEU A 238 -9.47 -15.20 -5.96
C LEU A 238 -10.23 -16.44 -5.45
N GLU A 239 -11.44 -16.69 -5.92
CA GLU A 239 -12.20 -17.89 -5.55
C GLU A 239 -11.53 -19.17 -6.05
N GLN A 240 -11.02 -19.16 -7.28
CA GLN A 240 -10.35 -20.35 -7.85
C GLN A 240 -9.00 -20.60 -7.17
N PHE A 241 -8.26 -19.55 -6.83
CA PHE A 241 -7.00 -19.62 -6.12
C PHE A 241 -7.18 -20.25 -4.73
N LEU A 242 -8.15 -19.76 -3.96
CA LEU A 242 -8.47 -20.32 -2.64
C LEU A 242 -8.95 -21.77 -2.73
N ASN A 243 -9.83 -22.06 -3.69
CA ASN A 243 -10.31 -23.43 -3.88
C ASN A 243 -9.18 -24.40 -4.24
N GLU A 244 -8.16 -23.96 -4.97
CA GLU A 244 -7.02 -24.79 -5.32
C GLU A 244 -6.08 -25.01 -4.10
N ILE A 245 -5.85 -23.97 -3.30
CA ILE A 245 -5.11 -24.11 -2.03
C ILE A 245 -5.80 -25.12 -1.12
N ASP A 246 -7.12 -25.09 -1.01
CA ASP A 246 -7.91 -26.01 -0.18
C ASP A 246 -7.79 -27.48 -0.62
N ARG A 247 -7.44 -27.73 -1.88
CA ARG A 247 -7.22 -29.10 -2.39
C ARG A 247 -5.86 -29.66 -2.01
N HIS A 248 -4.94 -28.82 -1.56
CA HIS A 248 -3.57 -29.21 -1.21
C HIS A 248 -3.18 -28.87 0.24
N PRO A 249 -4.00 -29.27 1.24
CA PRO A 249 -3.77 -28.90 2.64
C PRO A 249 -2.50 -29.51 3.24
N ASP A 250 -1.94 -30.51 2.59
CA ASP A 250 -0.66 -31.16 2.90
C ASP A 250 0.56 -30.40 2.37
N LYS A 251 0.37 -29.46 1.44
CA LYS A 251 1.44 -28.70 0.78
C LYS A 251 1.44 -27.23 1.17
N ILE A 252 0.26 -26.60 1.24
CA ILE A 252 0.11 -25.16 1.43
C ILE A 252 -1.05 -24.85 2.36
N ARG A 253 -0.89 -23.78 3.14
CA ARG A 253 -1.94 -23.18 3.95
C ARG A 253 -1.85 -21.67 3.94
N MET A 254 -2.98 -21.00 4.13
CA MET A 254 -3.00 -19.56 4.35
C MET A 254 -2.85 -19.25 5.84
N ASP A 255 -1.99 -18.28 6.16
CA ASP A 255 -1.78 -17.77 7.51
C ASP A 255 -1.94 -16.23 7.50
N HIS A 256 -2.42 -15.66 8.61
CA HIS A 256 -2.22 -14.23 8.83
C HIS A 256 -0.71 -13.94 8.92
N LEU A 257 -0.26 -12.79 8.46
CA LEU A 257 1.17 -12.44 8.53
C LEU A 257 1.68 -12.48 9.97
N SER A 258 0.85 -12.08 10.93
CA SER A 258 1.21 -12.14 12.34
C SER A 258 1.48 -13.55 12.85
N ASP A 259 0.85 -14.57 12.30
CA ASP A 259 1.02 -15.97 12.71
C ASP A 259 2.36 -16.54 12.22
N LEU A 260 2.91 -16.02 11.13
CA LEU A 260 4.23 -16.40 10.62
C LEU A 260 5.35 -16.16 11.65
N LEU A 261 5.19 -15.18 12.54
CA LEU A 261 6.15 -14.92 13.63
C LEU A 261 6.32 -16.11 14.60
N GLU A 262 5.32 -16.97 14.68
CA GLU A 262 5.35 -18.16 15.57
C GLU A 262 5.94 -19.39 14.84
N HIS A 263 6.00 -19.36 13.50
CA HIS A 263 6.43 -20.50 12.70
C HIS A 263 7.89 -20.40 12.23
N PHE A 264 8.40 -19.17 12.07
CA PHE A 264 9.72 -18.96 11.48
C PHE A 264 10.67 -18.25 12.43
N PRO A 265 11.96 -18.68 12.48
CA PRO A 265 12.98 -18.00 13.26
C PRO A 265 13.22 -16.61 12.71
N ARG A 266 13.78 -15.74 13.55
CA ARG A 266 14.16 -14.38 13.22
C ARG A 266 15.68 -14.29 13.11
N GLN A 267 16.14 -13.56 12.11
CA GLN A 267 17.57 -13.36 11.90
C GLN A 267 17.83 -11.90 11.52
N GLU A 268 18.81 -11.30 12.16
CA GLU A 268 19.25 -9.95 11.80
C GLU A 268 19.80 -9.94 10.37
N ALA A 269 19.30 -9.03 9.55
CA ALA A 269 19.72 -8.86 8.17
C ALA A 269 19.55 -7.40 7.77
N GLU A 270 20.40 -6.92 6.88
CA GLU A 270 20.22 -5.59 6.30
C GLU A 270 19.01 -5.60 5.36
N VAL A 271 18.00 -4.78 5.67
CA VAL A 271 16.86 -4.52 4.79
C VAL A 271 16.96 -3.06 4.36
N PRO A 272 17.32 -2.81 3.10
CA PRO A 272 17.54 -1.44 2.64
C PRO A 272 16.21 -0.68 2.45
N PRO A 273 16.26 0.66 2.36
CA PRO A 273 15.09 1.46 2.06
C PRO A 273 14.54 1.15 0.67
N GLY A 274 13.23 1.30 0.52
CA GLY A 274 12.53 1.12 -0.74
C GLY A 274 11.03 1.10 -0.57
N SER A 275 10.34 0.86 -1.67
CA SER A 275 8.88 0.74 -1.78
C SER A 275 8.54 -0.38 -2.76
N TRP A 276 7.28 -0.73 -2.90
CA TRP A 276 6.86 -1.72 -3.90
C TRP A 276 6.99 -1.27 -5.36
N SER A 277 7.34 0.02 -5.59
CA SER A 277 7.62 0.59 -6.91
C SER A 277 9.11 0.80 -7.19
N THR A 278 9.98 0.38 -6.27
CA THR A 278 11.43 0.56 -6.44
C THR A 278 11.99 -0.52 -7.34
N SER A 279 12.47 -0.14 -8.52
CA SER A 279 13.18 -1.05 -9.42
C SER A 279 14.64 -1.26 -8.97
N PRO A 280 15.35 -2.28 -9.49
CA PRO A 280 16.78 -2.42 -9.25
C PRO A 280 17.58 -1.19 -9.71
N GLU A 281 17.19 -0.57 -10.81
CA GLU A 281 17.79 0.66 -11.34
C GLU A 281 17.62 1.81 -10.37
N ASP A 282 16.37 2.03 -9.90
CA ASP A 282 16.06 3.05 -8.90
C ASP A 282 16.87 2.86 -7.62
N PHE A 283 16.99 1.61 -7.16
CA PHE A 283 17.74 1.27 -5.97
C PHE A 283 19.21 1.70 -6.09
N TRP A 284 19.89 1.30 -7.18
CA TRP A 284 21.29 1.63 -7.41
C TRP A 284 21.54 3.11 -7.66
N GLU A 285 20.52 3.85 -8.11
CA GLU A 285 20.56 5.30 -8.22
C GLU A 285 20.27 6.03 -6.89
N GLY A 286 19.90 5.32 -5.84
CA GLY A 286 19.46 5.90 -4.57
C GLY A 286 18.10 6.59 -4.63
N ASN A 287 17.26 6.18 -5.57
CA ASN A 287 15.89 6.68 -5.79
C ASN A 287 14.86 5.73 -5.15
N PHE A 288 14.87 5.61 -3.82
CA PHE A 288 14.12 4.58 -3.09
C PHE A 288 12.61 4.73 -3.14
N PHE A 289 12.09 5.89 -3.48
CA PHE A 289 10.65 6.18 -3.52
C PHE A 289 10.28 6.87 -4.84
N PRO A 290 10.49 6.22 -6.01
CA PRO A 290 10.48 6.87 -7.34
C PRO A 290 9.16 7.54 -7.68
N LEU A 291 8.02 7.03 -7.20
CA LEU A 291 6.70 7.59 -7.48
C LEU A 291 6.28 8.70 -6.49
N TRP A 292 7.05 8.95 -5.43
CA TRP A 292 6.70 9.94 -4.40
C TRP A 292 7.79 10.98 -4.14
N LYS A 293 9.05 10.62 -4.35
CA LYS A 293 10.20 11.52 -4.21
C LYS A 293 11.29 11.13 -5.20
N ASN A 294 11.08 11.41 -6.45
CA ASN A 294 12.06 11.20 -7.50
C ASN A 294 12.90 12.47 -7.69
N LYS A 295 14.22 12.37 -7.50
CA LYS A 295 15.15 13.50 -7.62
C LYS A 295 15.17 14.14 -9.02
N TYR A 296 14.77 13.40 -10.05
CA TYR A 296 14.69 13.86 -11.44
C TYR A 296 13.31 14.45 -11.79
N ASN A 297 12.31 14.31 -10.92
CA ASN A 297 10.99 14.84 -11.15
C ASN A 297 10.85 16.24 -10.51
N GLU A 298 10.89 17.27 -11.33
CA GLU A 298 10.73 18.66 -10.86
C GLU A 298 9.40 18.91 -10.17
N ALA A 299 8.32 18.23 -10.57
CA ALA A 299 7.03 18.36 -9.89
C ALA A 299 7.09 17.81 -8.45
N HIS A 300 7.81 16.69 -8.22
CA HIS A 300 8.05 16.21 -6.87
C HIS A 300 8.86 17.20 -6.03
N ASN A 301 9.90 17.81 -6.60
CA ASN A 301 10.72 18.79 -5.87
C ASN A 301 9.89 20.00 -5.44
N LEU A 302 9.04 20.52 -6.34
CA LEU A 302 8.13 21.62 -6.03
C LEU A 302 7.07 21.23 -5.01
N LEU A 303 6.49 20.03 -5.15
CA LEU A 303 5.45 19.54 -4.24
C LEU A 303 6.01 19.29 -2.83
N TRP A 304 7.24 18.75 -2.71
CA TRP A 304 7.90 18.62 -1.41
C TRP A 304 8.26 19.98 -0.81
N ALA A 305 8.69 20.95 -1.60
CA ALA A 305 8.91 22.33 -1.09
C ALA A 305 7.61 22.93 -0.52
N LEU A 306 6.47 22.71 -1.18
CA LEU A 306 5.16 23.13 -0.68
C LEU A 306 4.77 22.37 0.60
N THR A 307 5.04 21.05 0.64
CA THR A 307 4.78 20.20 1.81
C THR A 307 5.62 20.64 3.01
N ASP A 308 6.89 20.98 2.81
CA ASP A 308 7.78 21.47 3.86
C ASP A 308 7.27 22.80 4.45
N LEU A 309 6.76 23.71 3.61
CA LEU A 309 6.10 24.93 4.10
C LEU A 309 4.87 24.59 4.94
N ALA A 310 4.04 23.65 4.50
CA ALA A 310 2.85 23.23 5.25
C ALA A 310 3.22 22.58 6.60
N LEU A 311 4.25 21.72 6.62
CA LEU A 311 4.77 21.07 7.82
C LEU A 311 5.31 22.08 8.83
N GLN A 312 6.01 23.13 8.38
CA GLN A 312 6.54 24.20 9.21
C GLN A 312 5.44 25.15 9.73
N ALA A 313 4.39 25.34 8.95
CA ALA A 313 3.29 26.25 9.26
C ALA A 313 2.41 25.76 10.41
N VAL A 314 2.35 24.45 10.66
CA VAL A 314 1.34 23.86 11.53
C VAL A 314 1.63 24.10 13.01
N ASN A 315 0.80 24.96 13.61
CA ASN A 315 0.73 25.15 15.06
C ASN A 315 -0.58 24.60 15.68
N LYS A 316 -1.69 24.49 14.91
CA LYS A 316 -3.02 24.13 15.43
C LYS A 316 -3.96 23.42 14.42
N LEU A 317 -3.61 23.34 13.14
CA LEU A 317 -4.50 22.80 12.10
C LEU A 317 -4.09 21.40 11.64
N HIS A 318 -3.78 20.54 12.59
CA HIS A 318 -3.30 19.18 12.30
C HIS A 318 -4.24 18.37 11.39
N GLU A 319 -5.56 18.46 11.58
CA GLU A 319 -6.53 17.70 10.75
C GLU A 319 -6.41 18.01 9.24
N ARG A 320 -6.14 19.27 8.89
CA ARG A 320 -5.96 19.66 7.48
C ARG A 320 -4.62 19.17 6.95
N LEU A 321 -3.56 19.29 7.75
CA LEU A 321 -2.24 18.76 7.42
C LEU A 321 -2.32 17.23 7.23
N ASP A 322 -3.02 16.53 8.12
CA ASP A 322 -3.16 15.08 8.04
C ASP A 322 -3.63 14.60 6.67
N LYS A 323 -4.69 15.20 6.17
CA LYS A 323 -5.29 14.88 4.87
C LYS A 323 -4.39 15.29 3.70
N SER A 324 -3.66 16.40 3.84
CA SER A 324 -2.80 16.93 2.77
C SER A 324 -1.53 16.10 2.52
N LEU A 325 -1.12 15.27 3.49
CA LEU A 325 0.08 14.43 3.38
C LEU A 325 -0.16 13.11 2.62
N ASN A 326 -1.34 12.92 2.01
CA ASN A 326 -1.64 11.68 1.30
C ASN A 326 -0.68 11.42 0.13
N SER A 327 -0.30 10.15 -0.07
CA SER A 327 0.65 9.72 -1.10
C SER A 327 0.18 9.99 -2.52
N CYS A 328 -1.13 9.90 -2.77
CA CYS A 328 -1.70 10.02 -4.11
C CYS A 328 -1.41 11.36 -4.78
N THR A 329 -1.33 12.47 -4.02
CA THR A 329 -1.00 13.78 -4.59
C THR A 329 0.38 13.77 -5.25
N PHE A 330 1.36 13.08 -4.64
CA PHE A 330 2.69 12.90 -5.21
C PHE A 330 2.66 11.94 -6.39
N TRP A 331 1.97 10.83 -6.22
CA TRP A 331 1.85 9.81 -7.25
C TRP A 331 1.24 10.35 -8.55
N TRP A 332 0.16 11.14 -8.48
CA TRP A 332 -0.43 11.76 -9.67
C TRP A 332 0.51 12.73 -10.38
N THR A 333 1.49 13.30 -9.69
CA THR A 333 2.51 14.16 -10.30
C THR A 333 3.71 13.39 -10.86
N ALA A 334 3.79 12.07 -10.61
CA ALA A 334 4.86 11.20 -11.12
C ALA A 334 4.53 10.63 -12.49
N VAL A 335 3.28 10.21 -12.70
CA VAL A 335 2.96 9.16 -13.65
C VAL A 335 2.57 9.69 -15.02
N LYS A 336 1.81 10.78 -15.17
CA LYS A 336 1.36 11.24 -16.51
C LYS A 336 1.09 12.75 -16.59
N PRO A 337 1.49 13.41 -17.70
CA PRO A 337 1.09 14.79 -17.99
C PRO A 337 -0.44 14.98 -18.10
N GLU A 338 -1.15 13.93 -18.54
CA GLU A 338 -2.60 13.91 -18.68
C GLU A 338 -3.34 13.90 -17.34
N GLU A 339 -2.64 13.59 -16.26
CA GLU A 339 -3.18 13.56 -14.91
C GLU A 339 -3.00 14.89 -14.13
N ALA A 340 -2.75 15.99 -14.81
CA ALA A 340 -3.07 17.34 -14.32
C ALA A 340 -4.59 17.42 -14.08
N SER A 341 -5.11 16.47 -13.34
CA SER A 341 -6.53 16.23 -13.11
C SER A 341 -7.03 17.12 -11.97
N PRO A 342 -8.32 17.40 -11.88
CA PRO A 342 -8.91 18.12 -10.75
C PRO A 342 -8.55 17.55 -9.38
N ILE A 343 -8.33 16.23 -9.30
CA ILE A 343 -7.99 15.56 -8.02
C ILE A 343 -6.54 15.88 -7.58
N THR A 344 -5.59 15.99 -8.51
CA THR A 344 -4.20 16.41 -8.22
C THR A 344 -4.17 17.83 -7.68
N PHE A 345 -4.86 18.76 -8.36
CA PHE A 345 -4.96 20.14 -7.89
C PHE A 345 -5.69 20.25 -6.55
N SER A 346 -6.68 19.40 -6.30
CA SER A 346 -7.34 19.32 -4.99
C SER A 346 -6.34 18.95 -3.88
N GLY A 347 -5.43 18.01 -4.13
CA GLY A 347 -4.36 17.66 -3.18
C GLY A 347 -3.40 18.83 -2.93
N ILE A 348 -2.99 19.55 -3.98
CA ILE A 348 -2.15 20.75 -3.86
C ILE A 348 -2.87 21.83 -3.05
N GLU A 349 -4.18 22.06 -3.29
CA GLU A 349 -4.97 23.05 -2.55
C GLU A 349 -5.10 22.70 -1.06
N MET A 350 -5.11 21.42 -0.69
CA MET A 350 -5.11 21.02 0.71
C MET A 350 -3.85 21.49 1.43
N LEU A 351 -2.67 21.42 0.81
CA LEU A 351 -1.41 21.97 1.34
C LEU A 351 -1.47 23.52 1.41
N MET A 352 -1.96 24.15 0.35
CA MET A 352 -2.15 25.61 0.30
C MET A 352 -3.07 26.11 1.41
N ASP A 353 -4.13 25.38 1.72
CA ASP A 353 -5.06 25.72 2.81
C ASP A 353 -4.40 25.67 4.18
N VAL A 354 -3.52 24.68 4.42
CA VAL A 354 -2.73 24.64 5.66
C VAL A 354 -1.89 25.91 5.79
N ILE A 355 -1.11 26.26 4.76
CA ILE A 355 -0.23 27.43 4.76
C ILE A 355 -1.04 28.72 4.93
N ARG A 356 -2.11 28.88 4.16
CA ARG A 356 -2.97 30.08 4.17
C ARG A 356 -3.52 30.38 5.58
N GLN A 357 -3.87 29.35 6.32
CA GLN A 357 -4.50 29.50 7.64
C GLN A 357 -3.51 29.51 8.79
N SER A 358 -2.37 28.83 8.64
CA SER A 358 -1.40 28.66 9.74
C SER A 358 -0.23 29.62 9.65
N ASP A 359 0.22 29.95 8.44
CA ASP A 359 1.36 30.87 8.20
C ASP A 359 1.14 31.75 6.96
N PRO A 360 0.31 32.80 7.09
CA PRO A 360 0.09 33.72 5.99
C PRO A 360 1.36 34.42 5.47
N GLN A 361 2.45 34.45 6.25
CA GLN A 361 3.72 35.06 5.82
C GLN A 361 4.41 34.22 4.73
N SER A 362 4.28 32.91 4.74
CA SER A 362 4.81 32.01 3.72
C SER A 362 3.89 31.90 2.48
N LEU A 363 2.68 32.48 2.52
CA LEU A 363 1.71 32.37 1.43
C LEU A 363 2.23 32.89 0.07
N PRO A 364 2.98 34.02 -0.03
CA PRO A 364 3.52 34.46 -1.33
C PRO A 364 4.44 33.42 -1.96
N MET A 365 5.33 32.78 -1.18
CA MET A 365 6.21 31.72 -1.64
C MET A 365 5.42 30.47 -2.07
N ALA A 366 4.43 30.08 -1.28
CA ALA A 366 3.55 28.96 -1.61
C ALA A 366 2.78 29.17 -2.93
N LEU A 367 2.29 30.38 -3.18
CA LEU A 367 1.62 30.75 -4.44
C LEU A 367 2.58 30.68 -5.64
N GLU A 368 3.84 31.08 -5.47
CA GLU A 368 4.86 30.97 -6.52
C GLU A 368 5.16 29.50 -6.86
N ILE A 369 5.35 28.64 -5.83
CA ILE A 369 5.54 27.18 -6.01
C ILE A 369 4.33 26.58 -6.72
N ARG A 370 3.12 26.84 -6.24
CA ARG A 370 1.88 26.36 -6.87
C ARG A 370 1.80 26.78 -8.35
N SER A 371 2.05 28.05 -8.64
CA SER A 371 2.03 28.57 -10.03
C SER A 371 3.07 27.88 -10.91
N SER A 372 4.24 27.52 -10.34
CA SER A 372 5.27 26.75 -11.04
C SER A 372 4.84 25.31 -11.32
N LEU A 373 4.19 24.66 -10.36
CA LEU A 373 3.56 23.33 -10.54
C LEU A 373 2.52 23.37 -11.66
N GLU A 374 1.61 24.34 -11.64
CA GLU A 374 0.58 24.48 -12.66
C GLU A 374 1.18 24.66 -14.08
N ARG A 375 2.19 25.51 -14.22
CA ARG A 375 2.90 25.69 -15.50
C ARG A 375 3.61 24.42 -15.96
N LEU A 376 4.30 23.74 -15.06
CA LEU A 376 5.00 22.50 -15.36
C LEU A 376 4.05 21.39 -15.82
N MET A 377 2.94 21.22 -15.12
CA MET A 377 1.93 20.21 -15.46
C MET A 377 1.24 20.53 -16.78
N ALA A 378 0.88 21.80 -17.02
CA ALA A 378 0.32 22.24 -18.31
C ALA A 378 1.32 22.03 -19.46
N TYR A 379 2.61 22.30 -19.25
CA TYR A 379 3.66 22.06 -20.24
C TYR A 379 3.78 20.56 -20.56
N ARG A 380 3.84 19.68 -19.53
CA ARG A 380 3.88 18.23 -19.73
C ARG A 380 2.66 17.72 -20.50
N ALA A 381 1.46 18.17 -20.15
CA ALA A 381 0.24 17.81 -20.86
C ALA A 381 0.27 18.23 -22.36
N SER A 382 0.94 19.34 -22.69
CA SER A 382 1.07 19.81 -24.07
C SER A 382 2.07 19.04 -24.92
N MET A 383 3.00 18.30 -24.29
CA MET A 383 4.10 17.62 -24.98
C MET A 383 3.73 16.27 -25.59
N GLN A 384 2.52 15.73 -25.32
CA GLN A 384 2.04 14.41 -25.78
C GLN A 384 3.17 13.35 -25.70
N ILE A 385 3.39 12.76 -24.53
CA ILE A 385 4.37 11.67 -24.39
C ILE A 385 3.97 10.51 -25.32
N ALA A 386 4.94 9.99 -26.08
CA ALA A 386 4.71 8.91 -27.04
C ALA A 386 4.17 7.63 -26.35
N PRO A 387 3.29 6.84 -27.04
CA PRO A 387 2.64 5.65 -26.46
C PRO A 387 3.57 4.58 -25.87
N GLU A 388 4.85 4.58 -26.24
CA GLU A 388 5.85 3.59 -25.80
C GLU A 388 6.28 3.76 -24.34
N GLU A 389 6.31 4.99 -23.81
CA GLU A 389 6.59 5.22 -22.38
C GLU A 389 5.38 4.88 -21.49
N GLN A 390 4.18 4.86 -22.05
CA GLN A 390 2.94 4.54 -21.38
C GLN A 390 2.83 3.06 -21.01
N VAL A 391 3.35 2.16 -21.88
CA VAL A 391 3.33 0.71 -21.65
C VAL A 391 4.21 0.30 -20.47
N ALA A 392 5.33 0.96 -20.25
CA ALA A 392 6.22 0.68 -19.12
C ALA A 392 5.62 1.13 -17.77
N MET A 393 4.80 2.19 -17.77
CA MET A 393 4.13 2.69 -16.57
C MET A 393 2.85 1.92 -16.23
N ASP A 394 2.08 1.50 -17.24
CA ASP A 394 0.87 0.67 -17.04
C ASP A 394 1.19 -0.74 -16.52
N LEU A 395 2.45 -1.18 -16.63
CA LEU A 395 2.93 -2.46 -16.09
C LEU A 395 3.38 -2.40 -14.61
N GLN A 396 3.37 -1.24 -13.98
CA GLN A 396 3.72 -1.06 -12.56
C GLN A 396 2.49 -1.04 -11.62
N TRP A 397 1.30 -1.33 -12.18
CA TRP A 397 0.00 -1.31 -11.45
C TRP A 397 -0.64 -2.67 -11.39
#